data_71108059773c66ac4c51af579f293fb5
#
_entry.id   71108059773c66ac4c51af579f293fb5
#
_cell.length_a   1.000
_cell.length_b   1.000
_cell.length_c   1.000
_cell.angle_alpha   90.00
_cell.angle_beta   90.00
_cell.angle_gamma   90.00
#
_symmetry.space_group_name_H-M   'P 1'
#
loop_
_entity.id
_entity.type
_entity.pdbx_description
1 polymer ?
#
loop_
_entity_poly.entity_id
_entity_poly.type
_entity_poly.pdbx_seq_one_letter_code
_entity_poly.pdbx_strand_id
1 'polypeptide(L)'
;MRLNFKGKLLVSLLALSMVLGLSSCVLGETFVRPLDELNSTQPVTAEQFINSNSEEVHVYVLYKPSCPVCKKFGGDIVSELSVLPKEQYSITNVADGIPEYYKNYFGEEVFKGIYTPYVIIARGTNILYSERIESVDSLANLRKSIISVME
;
A
#
# COMPACT_ATOMS: atom_id res chain seq x y z
N MET A 1 19.60 54.40 -37.98
CA MET A 1 20.08 53.67 -36.79
C MET A 1 20.09 52.18 -37.11
N ARG A 2 21.24 51.59 -37.45
CA ARG A 2 21.35 50.17 -37.83
C ARG A 2 21.55 49.36 -36.54
N LEU A 3 20.51 48.71 -36.04
CA LEU A 3 20.62 47.79 -34.93
C LEU A 3 21.39 46.53 -35.39
N ASN A 4 22.52 46.33 -34.72
CA ASN A 4 23.45 45.25 -34.97
C ASN A 4 22.77 43.88 -34.77
N PHE A 5 22.68 43.10 -35.82
CA PHE A 5 22.08 41.77 -35.87
C PHE A 5 22.68 40.81 -34.82
N LYS A 6 23.94 41.03 -34.42
CA LYS A 6 24.63 40.28 -33.38
C LYS A 6 24.06 40.46 -31.95
N GLY A 7 23.50 41.68 -31.65
CA GLY A 7 22.89 41.95 -30.35
C GLY A 7 21.56 41.23 -30.14
N LYS A 8 20.76 41.05 -31.20
CA LYS A 8 19.48 40.37 -31.14
C LYS A 8 19.63 38.85 -30.96
N LEU A 9 20.69 38.26 -31.54
CA LEU A 9 20.99 36.84 -31.38
C LEU A 9 21.45 36.48 -29.94
N LEU A 10 22.22 37.38 -29.34
CA LEU A 10 22.72 37.17 -27.97
C LEU A 10 21.61 37.25 -26.91
N VAL A 11 20.68 38.18 -27.07
CA VAL A 11 19.53 38.32 -26.17
C VAL A 11 18.57 37.12 -26.29
N SER A 12 18.39 36.60 -27.53
CA SER A 12 17.54 35.44 -27.77
C SER A 12 18.13 34.16 -27.19
N LEU A 13 19.45 34.00 -27.21
CA LEU A 13 20.17 32.85 -26.60
C LEU A 13 20.13 32.90 -25.07
N LEU A 14 20.25 34.08 -24.47
CA LEU A 14 20.13 34.25 -23.01
C LEU A 14 18.71 34.00 -22.51
N ALA A 15 17.69 34.40 -23.26
CA ALA A 15 16.30 34.12 -22.91
C ALA A 15 15.97 32.60 -22.99
N LEU A 16 16.54 31.90 -23.95
CA LEU A 16 16.34 30.46 -24.12
C LEU A 16 17.04 29.63 -23.03
N SER A 17 18.20 30.09 -22.54
CA SER A 17 18.92 29.41 -21.47
C SER A 17 18.23 29.60 -20.09
N MET A 18 17.51 30.70 -19.87
CA MET A 18 16.72 30.89 -18.65
C MET A 18 15.46 30.02 -18.60
N VAL A 19 14.86 29.67 -19.74
CA VAL A 19 13.69 28.78 -19.80
C VAL A 19 14.08 27.32 -19.54
N LEU A 20 15.26 26.89 -19.96
CA LEU A 20 15.76 25.55 -19.72
C LEU A 20 16.27 25.30 -18.29
N GLY A 21 16.61 26.35 -17.56
CA GLY A 21 17.10 26.28 -16.17
C GLY A 21 16.00 26.13 -15.12
N LEU A 22 14.73 26.35 -15.45
CA LEU A 22 13.61 26.28 -14.51
C LEU A 22 12.89 24.94 -14.50
N SER A 23 13.28 23.98 -15.33
CA SER A 23 12.69 22.65 -15.37
C SER A 23 13.32 21.65 -14.40
N SER A 24 14.22 22.08 -13.52
CA SER A 24 14.85 21.20 -12.51
C SER A 24 14.26 21.39 -11.10
N CYS A 25 13.14 22.08 -10.97
CA CYS A 25 12.44 22.19 -9.69
C CYS A 25 11.34 21.16 -9.60
N VAL A 26 11.70 20.06 -8.94
CA VAL A 26 10.86 19.35 -7.99
C VAL A 26 9.61 18.71 -8.58
N LEU A 27 9.79 17.61 -9.22
CA LEU A 27 8.93 16.50 -8.88
C LEU A 27 9.54 15.86 -7.62
N GLY A 28 9.31 16.48 -6.47
CA GLY A 28 9.17 15.74 -5.24
C GLY A 28 7.96 14.87 -5.45
N GLU A 29 8.16 13.70 -6.05
CA GLU A 29 7.19 12.63 -6.00
C GLU A 29 6.93 12.44 -4.50
N THR A 30 5.79 12.94 -4.04
CA THR A 30 5.17 12.43 -2.83
C THR A 30 4.90 10.97 -3.16
N PHE A 31 5.87 10.13 -2.81
CA PHE A 31 5.78 8.69 -3.02
C PHE A 31 4.69 8.21 -2.07
N VAL A 32 3.44 8.34 -2.52
CA VAL A 32 2.27 7.83 -1.80
C VAL A 32 2.49 6.33 -1.73
N ARG A 33 2.66 5.85 -0.51
CA ARG A 33 2.88 4.43 -0.28
C ARG A 33 1.58 3.72 -0.58
N PRO A 34 1.54 2.73 -1.49
CA PRO A 34 0.30 2.12 -1.93
C PRO A 34 -0.59 1.61 -0.78
N LEU A 35 0.01 1.06 0.29
CA LEU A 35 -0.74 0.61 1.47
C LEU A 35 -1.31 1.77 2.30
N ASP A 36 -0.62 2.90 2.43
CA ASP A 36 -1.12 4.09 3.12
C ASP A 36 -2.32 4.69 2.39
N GLU A 37 -2.25 4.77 1.06
CA GLU A 37 -3.35 5.26 0.22
C GLU A 37 -4.57 4.34 0.35
N LEU A 38 -4.37 3.03 0.24
CA LEU A 38 -5.45 2.08 0.34
C LEU A 38 -6.07 2.07 1.74
N ASN A 39 -5.26 2.19 2.81
CA ASN A 39 -5.74 2.33 4.17
C ASN A 39 -6.65 3.56 4.36
N SER A 40 -6.31 4.68 3.72
CA SER A 40 -7.09 5.92 3.83
C SER A 40 -8.37 5.94 3.00
N THR A 41 -8.48 5.07 1.98
CA THR A 41 -9.57 5.07 0.99
C THR A 41 -10.45 3.82 1.04
N GLN A 42 -10.12 2.85 1.90
CA GLN A 42 -10.90 1.61 2.02
C GLN A 42 -12.34 1.89 2.50
N PRO A 43 -13.35 1.23 1.92
CA PRO A 43 -14.75 1.47 2.29
C PRO A 43 -15.12 0.84 3.63
N VAL A 44 -14.44 -0.23 4.03
CA VAL A 44 -14.67 -0.98 5.28
C VAL A 44 -13.35 -1.17 6.00
N THR A 45 -13.28 -0.73 7.24
CA THR A 45 -12.12 -1.00 8.10
C THR A 45 -12.19 -2.41 8.69
N ALA A 46 -11.05 -2.94 9.13
CA ALA A 46 -11.01 -4.24 9.81
C ALA A 46 -11.91 -4.28 11.05
N GLU A 47 -11.92 -3.20 11.82
CA GLU A 47 -12.78 -3.10 13.01
C GLU A 47 -14.28 -3.15 12.66
N GLN A 48 -14.68 -2.42 11.62
CA GLN A 48 -16.07 -2.45 11.14
C GLN A 48 -16.48 -3.84 10.65
N PHE A 49 -15.60 -4.51 9.88
CA PHE A 49 -15.88 -5.86 9.39
C PHE A 49 -15.98 -6.87 10.54
N ILE A 50 -15.04 -6.87 11.48
CA ILE A 50 -15.04 -7.73 12.66
C ILE A 50 -16.32 -7.51 13.48
N ASN A 51 -16.71 -6.27 13.72
CA ASN A 51 -17.90 -5.94 14.50
C ASN A 51 -19.23 -6.26 13.79
N SER A 52 -19.19 -6.47 12.46
CA SER A 52 -20.38 -6.91 11.71
C SER A 52 -20.72 -8.40 11.93
N ASN A 53 -19.81 -9.17 12.56
CA ASN A 53 -19.92 -10.62 12.74
C ASN A 53 -20.20 -11.37 11.42
N SER A 54 -19.65 -10.88 10.31
CA SER A 54 -19.78 -11.51 9.00
C SER A 54 -19.04 -12.84 8.96
N GLU A 55 -19.67 -13.85 8.38
CA GLU A 55 -19.06 -15.16 8.08
C GLU A 55 -18.47 -15.20 6.66
N GLU A 56 -18.40 -14.06 5.99
CA GLU A 56 -17.75 -13.98 4.68
C GLU A 56 -16.23 -14.03 4.82
N VAL A 57 -15.58 -14.44 3.73
CA VAL A 57 -14.12 -14.40 3.66
C VAL A 57 -13.65 -12.96 3.59
N HIS A 58 -12.67 -12.62 4.42
CA HIS A 58 -12.07 -11.30 4.44
C HIS A 58 -10.54 -11.38 4.52
N VAL A 59 -9.86 -10.46 3.84
CA VAL A 59 -8.41 -10.34 3.83
C VAL A 59 -7.99 -9.15 4.68
N TYR A 60 -7.16 -9.40 5.68
CA TYR A 60 -6.61 -8.37 6.57
C TYR A 60 -5.13 -8.19 6.28
N VAL A 61 -4.72 -6.97 5.98
CA VAL A 61 -3.31 -6.62 5.77
C VAL A 61 -2.83 -5.69 6.87
N LEU A 62 -1.83 -6.14 7.61
CA LEU A 62 -1.18 -5.37 8.67
C LEU A 62 0.15 -4.80 8.14
N TYR A 63 0.35 -3.49 8.23
CA TYR A 63 1.56 -2.84 7.75
C TYR A 63 2.06 -1.74 8.69
N LYS A 64 3.31 -1.32 8.49
CA LYS A 64 3.87 -0.11 9.12
C LYS A 64 4.44 0.81 8.04
N PRO A 65 4.16 2.13 8.09
CA PRO A 65 4.70 3.08 7.11
C PRO A 65 6.23 3.12 7.07
N SER A 66 6.89 2.89 8.21
CA SER A 66 8.34 2.87 8.33
C SER A 66 9.02 1.56 7.88
N CYS A 67 8.24 0.49 7.65
CA CYS A 67 8.75 -0.84 7.34
C CYS A 67 9.33 -0.90 5.91
N PRO A 68 10.62 -1.23 5.72
CA PRO A 68 11.23 -1.32 4.38
C PRO A 68 10.59 -2.39 3.50
N VAL A 69 10.19 -3.53 4.08
CA VAL A 69 9.54 -4.64 3.37
C VAL A 69 8.15 -4.23 2.92
N CYS A 70 7.40 -3.47 3.74
CA CYS A 70 6.11 -2.90 3.35
C CYS A 70 6.23 -1.93 2.17
N LYS A 71 7.31 -1.15 2.13
CA LYS A 71 7.59 -0.26 0.99
C LYS A 71 7.91 -1.05 -0.29
N LYS A 72 8.66 -2.15 -0.15
CA LYS A 72 9.09 -2.98 -1.28
C LYS A 72 7.92 -3.75 -1.90
N PHE A 73 7.09 -4.40 -1.08
CA PHE A 73 6.03 -5.29 -1.55
C PHE A 73 4.62 -4.68 -1.50
N GLY A 74 4.47 -3.46 -0.98
CA GLY A 74 3.15 -2.84 -0.82
C GLY A 74 2.37 -2.71 -2.12
N GLY A 75 3.02 -2.33 -3.22
CA GLY A 75 2.39 -2.24 -4.54
C GLY A 75 1.92 -3.59 -5.06
N ASP A 76 2.75 -4.63 -4.87
CA ASP A 76 2.42 -6.00 -5.29
C ASP A 76 1.25 -6.55 -4.47
N ILE A 77 1.24 -6.33 -3.15
CA ILE A 77 0.11 -6.72 -2.28
C ILE A 77 -1.19 -6.03 -2.74
N VAL A 78 -1.16 -4.72 -2.99
CA VAL A 78 -2.32 -3.98 -3.50
C VAL A 78 -2.80 -4.54 -4.83
N SER A 79 -1.87 -4.92 -5.72
CA SER A 79 -2.19 -5.58 -7.00
C SER A 79 -2.90 -6.90 -6.79
N GLU A 80 -2.45 -7.74 -5.85
CA GLU A 80 -3.13 -9.02 -5.53
C GLU A 80 -4.53 -8.80 -4.94
N LEU A 81 -4.72 -7.77 -4.12
CA LEU A 81 -6.02 -7.43 -3.56
C LEU A 81 -7.01 -6.86 -4.59
N SER A 82 -6.51 -6.31 -5.71
CA SER A 82 -7.35 -5.64 -6.72
C SER A 82 -8.35 -6.57 -7.42
N VAL A 83 -8.19 -7.87 -7.33
CA VAL A 83 -9.14 -8.87 -7.87
C VAL A 83 -10.34 -9.09 -6.94
N LEU A 84 -10.26 -8.63 -5.69
CA LEU A 84 -11.32 -8.74 -4.70
C LEU A 84 -12.24 -7.51 -4.72
N PRO A 85 -13.53 -7.67 -4.38
CA PRO A 85 -14.37 -6.53 -4.00
C PRO A 85 -13.74 -5.73 -2.87
N LYS A 86 -13.86 -4.41 -2.91
CA LYS A 86 -13.21 -3.51 -1.92
C LYS A 86 -13.69 -3.74 -0.48
N GLU A 87 -14.85 -4.35 -0.31
CA GLU A 87 -15.45 -4.69 0.98
C GLU A 87 -14.87 -5.99 1.56
N GLN A 88 -14.14 -6.78 0.77
CA GLN A 88 -13.58 -8.08 1.19
C GLN A 88 -12.14 -7.99 1.70
N TYR A 89 -11.57 -6.81 1.78
CA TYR A 89 -10.26 -6.63 2.40
C TYR A 89 -10.18 -5.34 3.21
N SER A 90 -9.28 -5.32 4.17
CA SER A 90 -8.94 -4.13 4.93
C SER A 90 -7.45 -4.05 5.20
N ILE A 91 -6.97 -2.82 5.21
CA ILE A 91 -5.58 -2.46 5.44
C ILE A 91 -5.49 -1.75 6.79
N THR A 92 -4.57 -2.16 7.65
CA THR A 92 -4.43 -1.59 8.98
C THR A 92 -2.99 -1.17 9.25
N ASN A 93 -2.80 0.12 9.54
CA ASN A 93 -1.53 0.62 10.05
C ASN A 93 -1.35 0.18 11.51
N VAL A 94 -0.29 -0.57 11.77
CA VAL A 94 0.05 -1.10 13.11
C VAL A 94 1.34 -0.50 13.65
N ALA A 95 1.64 0.76 13.30
CA ALA A 95 2.83 1.46 13.81
C ALA A 95 2.83 1.53 15.33
N ASP A 96 1.67 1.77 15.93
CA ASP A 96 1.46 1.88 17.38
C ASP A 96 1.16 0.53 18.07
N GLY A 97 1.28 -0.57 17.33
CA GLY A 97 0.99 -1.93 17.82
C GLY A 97 -0.24 -2.55 17.15
N ILE A 98 -0.48 -3.82 17.47
CA ILE A 98 -1.68 -4.53 16.98
C ILE A 98 -2.90 -4.04 17.76
N PRO A 99 -3.94 -3.52 17.10
CA PRO A 99 -5.17 -3.09 17.74
C PRO A 99 -5.84 -4.21 18.53
N GLU A 100 -6.47 -3.84 19.65
CA GLU A 100 -7.05 -4.80 20.59
C GLU A 100 -8.18 -5.64 19.96
N TYR A 101 -8.97 -5.05 19.03
CA TYR A 101 -10.04 -5.77 18.34
C TYR A 101 -9.52 -6.98 17.54
N TYR A 102 -8.30 -6.93 16.99
CA TYR A 102 -7.70 -8.09 16.33
C TYR A 102 -7.36 -9.21 17.33
N LYS A 103 -6.78 -8.85 18.48
CA LYS A 103 -6.40 -9.81 19.49
C LYS A 103 -7.63 -10.49 20.11
N ASN A 104 -8.70 -9.72 20.33
CA ASN A 104 -9.96 -10.24 20.85
C ASN A 104 -10.65 -11.16 19.84
N TYR A 105 -10.51 -10.89 18.53
CA TYR A 105 -11.17 -11.65 17.47
C TYR A 105 -10.43 -12.93 17.11
N PHE A 106 -9.12 -12.85 16.87
CA PHE A 106 -8.31 -13.98 16.41
C PHE A 106 -7.52 -14.68 17.54
N GLY A 107 -7.45 -14.08 18.72
CA GLY A 107 -6.59 -14.51 19.82
C GLY A 107 -5.21 -13.85 19.78
N GLU A 108 -4.67 -13.53 20.96
CA GLU A 108 -3.38 -12.85 21.12
C GLU A 108 -2.21 -13.65 20.54
N GLU A 109 -2.28 -14.98 20.59
CA GLU A 109 -1.24 -15.90 20.13
C GLU A 109 -0.94 -15.74 18.65
N VAL A 110 -1.96 -15.39 17.80
CA VAL A 110 -1.81 -15.18 16.36
C VAL A 110 -0.82 -14.04 16.06
N PHE A 111 -0.71 -13.08 16.96
CA PHE A 111 0.09 -11.87 16.76
C PHE A 111 1.43 -11.88 17.49
N LYS A 112 1.79 -12.98 18.16
CA LYS A 112 3.10 -13.09 18.79
C LYS A 112 4.20 -13.22 17.77
N GLY A 113 5.14 -12.27 17.81
CA GLY A 113 6.34 -12.27 16.96
C GLY A 113 6.09 -12.04 15.46
N ILE A 114 4.91 -11.53 15.07
CA ILE A 114 4.67 -11.19 13.68
C ILE A 114 5.48 -9.95 13.24
N TYR A 115 5.83 -9.94 11.96
CA TYR A 115 6.52 -8.82 11.30
C TYR A 115 5.70 -8.37 10.09
N THR A 116 5.63 -7.06 9.86
CA THR A 116 4.92 -6.48 8.73
C THR A 116 5.73 -6.53 7.43
N PRO A 117 5.08 -6.58 6.25
CA PRO A 117 3.65 -6.72 6.06
C PRO A 117 3.17 -8.14 6.37
N TYR A 118 2.06 -8.26 7.07
CA TYR A 118 1.47 -9.54 7.45
C TYR A 118 0.05 -9.62 6.91
N VAL A 119 -0.30 -10.74 6.28
CA VAL A 119 -1.62 -10.93 5.69
C VAL A 119 -2.33 -12.10 6.36
N ILE A 120 -3.60 -11.90 6.71
CA ILE A 120 -4.50 -12.94 7.21
C ILE A 120 -5.69 -13.04 6.26
N ILE A 121 -6.05 -14.24 5.83
CA ILE A 121 -7.31 -14.53 5.14
C ILE A 121 -8.13 -15.39 6.10
N ALA A 122 -9.33 -14.94 6.45
CA ALA A 122 -10.16 -15.64 7.40
C ALA A 122 -11.64 -15.63 7.00
N ARG A 123 -12.37 -16.64 7.47
CA ARG A 123 -13.82 -16.68 7.45
C ARG A 123 -14.31 -16.68 8.90
N GLY A 124 -14.93 -15.58 9.32
CA GLY A 124 -15.14 -15.38 10.74
C GLY A 124 -13.79 -15.43 11.50
N THR A 125 -13.74 -16.17 12.60
CA THR A 125 -12.50 -16.38 13.38
C THR A 125 -11.61 -17.50 12.83
N ASN A 126 -12.06 -18.25 11.81
CA ASN A 126 -11.29 -19.33 11.21
C ASN A 126 -10.26 -18.80 10.21
N ILE A 127 -8.99 -18.85 10.58
CA ILE A 127 -7.88 -18.43 9.71
C ILE A 127 -7.63 -19.50 8.66
N LEU A 128 -7.79 -19.14 7.39
CA LEU A 128 -7.57 -20.00 6.21
C LEU A 128 -6.12 -19.87 5.72
N TYR A 129 -5.53 -18.69 5.90
CA TYR A 129 -4.15 -18.40 5.51
C TYR A 129 -3.62 -17.27 6.38
N SER A 130 -2.34 -17.35 6.75
CA SER A 130 -1.63 -16.22 7.36
C SER A 130 -0.13 -16.32 7.10
N GLU A 131 0.46 -15.25 6.57
CA GLU A 131 1.88 -15.22 6.24
C GLU A 131 2.42 -13.79 6.20
N ARG A 132 3.71 -13.64 6.49
CA ARG A 132 4.47 -12.42 6.22
C ARG A 132 4.85 -12.38 4.75
N ILE A 133 4.58 -11.26 4.09
CA ILE A 133 4.97 -11.08 2.69
C ILE A 133 6.36 -10.42 2.64
N GLU A 134 7.38 -11.22 2.39
CA GLU A 134 8.77 -10.75 2.37
C GLU A 134 9.57 -11.22 1.15
N SER A 135 8.97 -12.03 0.29
CA SER A 135 9.59 -12.61 -0.90
C SER A 135 8.58 -12.75 -2.04
N VAL A 136 9.08 -13.04 -3.23
CA VAL A 136 8.23 -13.38 -4.40
C VAL A 136 7.44 -14.65 -4.14
N ASP A 137 8.02 -15.61 -3.40
CA ASP A 137 7.34 -16.87 -3.08
C ASP A 137 6.17 -16.64 -2.12
N SER A 138 6.34 -15.83 -1.05
CA SER A 138 5.25 -15.48 -0.14
C SER A 138 4.15 -14.70 -0.84
N LEU A 139 4.49 -13.83 -1.81
CA LEU A 139 3.52 -13.16 -2.65
C LEU A 139 2.75 -14.13 -3.56
N ALA A 140 3.44 -15.13 -4.14
CA ALA A 140 2.81 -16.18 -4.94
C ALA A 140 1.87 -17.06 -4.10
N ASN A 141 2.23 -17.33 -2.83
CA ASN A 141 1.37 -18.04 -1.88
C ASN A 141 0.11 -17.23 -1.56
N LEU A 142 0.25 -15.91 -1.32
CA LEU A 142 -0.89 -15.02 -1.14
C LEU A 142 -1.84 -15.08 -2.33
N ARG A 143 -1.33 -14.95 -3.55
CA ARG A 143 -2.13 -15.05 -4.78
C ARG A 143 -2.92 -16.35 -4.86
N LYS A 144 -2.27 -17.50 -4.63
CA LYS A 144 -2.92 -18.81 -4.62
C LYS A 144 -4.03 -18.88 -3.58
N SER A 145 -3.77 -18.35 -2.38
CA SER A 145 -4.74 -18.36 -1.28
C SER A 145 -5.96 -17.47 -1.58
N ILE A 146 -5.76 -16.29 -2.20
CA ILE A 146 -6.86 -15.44 -2.66
C ILE A 146 -7.72 -16.17 -3.70
N ILE A 147 -7.11 -16.78 -4.72
CA ILE A 147 -7.84 -17.52 -5.75
C ILE A 147 -8.65 -18.66 -5.14
N SER A 148 -8.06 -19.42 -4.22
CA SER A 148 -8.72 -20.58 -3.61
C SER A 148 -9.93 -20.24 -2.74
N VAL A 149 -10.05 -19.01 -2.25
CA VAL A 149 -11.20 -18.58 -1.43
C VAL A 149 -12.29 -17.89 -2.25
N MET A 150 -11.98 -17.55 -3.52
CA MET A 150 -12.94 -16.98 -4.48
C MET A 150 -13.72 -18.06 -5.26
N GLU A 151 -13.23 -19.31 -5.30
CA GLU A 151 -13.89 -20.47 -5.92
C GLU A 151 -14.92 -21.11 -4.98
#